data_bfd7e17b63a4819a53a34b6b7a71a12e
#
_entry.id   bfd7e17b63a4819a53a34b6b7a71a12e
#
_cell.length_a   1.000
_cell.length_b   1.000
_cell.length_c   1.000
_cell.angle_alpha   90.00
_cell.angle_beta   90.00
_cell.angle_gamma   90.00
#
_symmetry.space_group_name_H-M   'P 1'
#
loop_
_entity.id
_entity.type
_entity.pdbx_description
1 polymer ?
#
loop_
_entity_poly.entity_id
_entity_poly.type
_entity_poly.pdbx_seq_one_letter_code
_entity_poly.pdbx_strand_id
1 'polypeptide(L)'
;TTKVRDEVINAITEVIKNDYGNPSSTHSYGRSSKAIVENSRKEIAGLLNVSSSEIIFTSGGTEGDNMILRNCVKNLGIKHIVSSKIEHHAVTHTLDYLSALYNLKISYVKTLNDGDVDYTDLENILSNSKEKTLVSLMHINNELGNISDIQLISKLCKKYNALFHSDTVQSIGHYDLDFNELGLDFFVASAHKFHGPKGVGFAFIKKNTRLGSYITGGMQEKGFRAGTESVHNIY
;
A
#
# COMPACT_ATOMS: atom_id res chain seq x y z
N THR A 1 14.46 -7.17 4.22
CA THR A 1 14.10 -8.57 3.93
C THR A 1 14.38 -9.43 5.15
N THR A 2 13.41 -10.22 5.58
CA THR A 2 13.54 -11.19 6.67
C THR A 2 13.68 -12.61 6.12
N LYS A 3 14.17 -13.55 6.97
CA LYS A 3 14.14 -14.98 6.65
C LYS A 3 12.67 -15.45 6.61
N VAL A 4 12.28 -16.22 5.60
CA VAL A 4 10.96 -16.86 5.55
C VAL A 4 10.86 -17.87 6.70
N ARG A 5 9.73 -17.90 7.41
CA ARG A 5 9.48 -18.86 8.49
C ARG A 5 9.26 -20.27 7.93
N ASP A 6 9.66 -21.28 8.67
CA ASP A 6 9.53 -22.68 8.23
C ASP A 6 8.06 -23.08 8.04
N GLU A 7 7.14 -22.57 8.87
CA GLU A 7 5.70 -22.76 8.73
C GLU A 7 5.19 -22.20 7.40
N VAL A 8 5.69 -21.02 6.99
CA VAL A 8 5.34 -20.38 5.71
C VAL A 8 5.87 -21.22 4.53
N ILE A 9 7.10 -21.73 4.62
CA ILE A 9 7.68 -22.61 3.58
C ILE A 9 6.81 -23.87 3.42
N ASN A 10 6.41 -24.49 4.52
CA ASN A 10 5.56 -25.69 4.51
C ASN A 10 4.19 -25.38 3.89
N ALA A 11 3.57 -24.29 4.29
CA ALA A 11 2.28 -23.84 3.77
C ALA A 11 2.33 -23.58 2.24
N ILE A 12 3.32 -22.84 1.78
CA ILE A 12 3.55 -22.60 0.34
C ILE A 12 3.71 -23.92 -0.42
N THR A 13 4.50 -24.85 0.14
CA THR A 13 4.75 -26.15 -0.48
C THR A 13 3.47 -26.98 -0.62
N GLU A 14 2.62 -27.00 0.42
CA GLU A 14 1.34 -27.69 0.39
C GLU A 14 0.38 -27.12 -0.66
N VAL A 15 0.28 -25.78 -0.74
CA VAL A 15 -0.56 -25.13 -1.75
C VAL A 15 -0.07 -25.41 -3.16
N ILE A 16 1.25 -25.35 -3.42
CA ILE A 16 1.81 -25.68 -4.74
C ILE A 16 1.46 -27.12 -5.15
N LYS A 17 1.48 -28.07 -4.22
CA LYS A 17 1.18 -29.49 -4.52
C LYS A 17 -0.30 -29.75 -4.77
N ASN A 18 -1.19 -29.10 -4.01
CA ASN A 18 -2.58 -29.51 -3.90
C ASN A 18 -3.56 -28.54 -4.58
N ASP A 19 -3.24 -27.23 -4.66
CA ASP A 19 -4.14 -26.15 -5.08
C ASP A 19 -3.61 -25.38 -6.30
N TYR A 20 -3.35 -26.09 -7.38
CA TYR A 20 -2.80 -25.56 -8.63
C TYR A 20 -3.85 -24.91 -9.57
N GLY A 21 -5.11 -24.85 -9.14
CA GLY A 21 -6.19 -24.30 -9.96
C GLY A 21 -6.09 -22.79 -10.17
N ASN A 22 -6.55 -22.30 -11.30
CA ASN A 22 -6.68 -20.85 -11.54
C ASN A 22 -7.89 -20.32 -10.76
N PRO A 23 -7.73 -19.33 -9.85
CA PRO A 23 -8.83 -18.75 -9.05
C PRO A 23 -9.98 -18.17 -9.89
N SER A 24 -9.72 -17.81 -11.14
CA SER A 24 -10.74 -17.30 -12.07
C SER A 24 -11.60 -18.40 -12.72
N SER A 25 -11.22 -19.69 -12.57
CA SER A 25 -11.94 -20.81 -13.16
C SER A 25 -13.14 -21.23 -12.32
N THR A 26 -14.21 -21.69 -13.00
CA THR A 26 -15.47 -22.08 -12.34
C THR A 26 -15.52 -23.53 -11.86
N HIS A 27 -14.55 -24.38 -12.28
CA HIS A 27 -14.47 -25.77 -11.82
C HIS A 27 -13.95 -25.89 -10.38
N SER A 28 -13.99 -27.09 -9.80
CA SER A 28 -13.65 -27.33 -8.37
C SER A 28 -12.26 -26.85 -7.99
N TYR A 29 -11.23 -27.13 -8.79
CA TYR A 29 -9.86 -26.67 -8.52
C TYR A 29 -9.74 -25.15 -8.48
N GLY A 30 -10.40 -24.44 -9.41
CA GLY A 30 -10.42 -22.98 -9.40
C GLY A 30 -11.12 -22.40 -8.18
N ARG A 31 -12.26 -23.02 -7.77
CA ARG A 31 -12.95 -22.60 -6.55
C ARG A 31 -12.13 -22.83 -5.28
N SER A 32 -11.38 -23.93 -5.18
CA SER A 32 -10.46 -24.20 -4.08
C SER A 32 -9.40 -23.09 -3.98
N SER A 33 -8.69 -22.82 -5.05
CA SER A 33 -7.67 -21.76 -5.09
C SER A 33 -8.25 -20.37 -4.78
N LYS A 34 -9.45 -20.06 -5.28
CA LYS A 34 -10.14 -18.82 -4.97
C LYS A 34 -10.49 -18.71 -3.49
N ALA A 35 -10.93 -19.80 -2.86
CA ALA A 35 -11.23 -19.82 -1.44
C ALA A 35 -9.98 -19.53 -0.59
N ILE A 36 -8.82 -20.05 -0.97
CA ILE A 36 -7.53 -19.76 -0.31
C ILE A 36 -7.25 -18.26 -0.37
N VAL A 37 -7.25 -17.67 -1.55
CA VAL A 37 -6.99 -16.23 -1.74
C VAL A 37 -7.94 -15.37 -0.91
N GLU A 38 -9.25 -15.66 -0.95
CA GLU A 38 -10.24 -14.84 -0.23
C GLU A 38 -10.19 -15.06 1.30
N ASN A 39 -9.81 -16.23 1.79
CA ASN A 39 -9.61 -16.46 3.22
C ASN A 39 -8.38 -15.70 3.73
N SER A 40 -7.24 -15.78 3.04
CA SER A 40 -6.04 -15.00 3.37
C SER A 40 -6.33 -13.49 3.39
N ARG A 41 -7.11 -13.01 2.41
CA ARG A 41 -7.56 -11.61 2.36
C ARG A 41 -8.39 -11.21 3.59
N LYS A 42 -9.30 -12.08 4.03
CA LYS A 42 -10.13 -11.84 5.23
C LYS A 42 -9.30 -11.83 6.51
N GLU A 43 -8.33 -12.74 6.62
CA GLU A 43 -7.45 -12.80 7.78
C GLU A 43 -6.59 -11.55 7.90
N ILE A 44 -5.95 -11.13 6.81
CA ILE A 44 -5.17 -9.87 6.76
C ILE A 44 -6.07 -8.69 7.14
N ALA A 45 -7.24 -8.60 6.56
CA ALA A 45 -8.18 -7.50 6.84
C ALA A 45 -8.62 -7.48 8.32
N GLY A 46 -8.86 -8.66 8.90
CA GLY A 46 -9.21 -8.79 10.32
C GLY A 46 -8.09 -8.34 11.26
N LEU A 47 -6.84 -8.72 10.96
CA LEU A 47 -5.67 -8.31 11.75
C LEU A 47 -5.42 -6.79 11.69
N LEU A 48 -5.80 -6.13 10.61
CA LEU A 48 -5.60 -4.70 10.40
C LEU A 48 -6.84 -3.86 10.74
N ASN A 49 -7.94 -4.49 11.16
CA ASN A 49 -9.24 -3.89 11.44
C ASN A 49 -9.80 -3.06 10.25
N VAL A 50 -9.74 -3.66 9.05
CA VAL A 50 -10.25 -3.08 7.80
C VAL A 50 -11.17 -4.06 7.08
N SER A 51 -11.88 -3.61 6.03
CA SER A 51 -12.69 -4.51 5.22
C SER A 51 -11.82 -5.32 4.25
N SER A 52 -12.14 -6.61 4.06
CA SER A 52 -11.48 -7.43 3.04
C SER A 52 -11.66 -6.89 1.62
N SER A 53 -12.70 -6.08 1.38
CA SER A 53 -12.89 -5.42 0.10
C SER A 53 -11.85 -4.33 -0.20
N GLU A 54 -11.12 -3.86 0.81
CA GLU A 54 -10.12 -2.79 0.73
C GLU A 54 -8.69 -3.33 0.55
N ILE A 55 -8.48 -4.63 0.71
CA ILE A 55 -7.19 -5.29 0.49
C ILE A 55 -7.08 -5.74 -0.96
N ILE A 56 -6.01 -5.36 -1.64
CA ILE A 56 -5.67 -5.71 -3.02
C ILE A 56 -4.28 -6.33 -3.02
N PHE A 57 -4.14 -7.58 -3.46
CA PHE A 57 -2.85 -8.24 -3.55
C PHE A 57 -2.00 -7.66 -4.69
N THR A 58 -0.72 -7.50 -4.43
CA THR A 58 0.30 -6.97 -5.35
C THR A 58 1.54 -7.86 -5.32
N SER A 59 2.52 -7.57 -6.16
CA SER A 59 3.83 -8.25 -6.10
C SER A 59 4.74 -7.73 -4.95
N GLY A 60 4.31 -6.72 -4.22
CA GLY A 60 5.06 -6.11 -3.11
C GLY A 60 4.78 -4.62 -2.97
N GLY A 61 5.48 -3.97 -2.03
CA GLY A 61 5.30 -2.54 -1.73
C GLY A 61 5.53 -1.65 -2.94
N THR A 62 6.57 -1.89 -3.72
CA THR A 62 6.87 -1.07 -4.92
C THR A 62 5.72 -1.04 -5.93
N GLU A 63 5.06 -2.19 -6.19
CA GLU A 63 3.87 -2.21 -7.04
C GLU A 63 2.72 -1.45 -6.39
N GLY A 64 2.50 -1.63 -5.08
CA GLY A 64 1.45 -0.96 -4.33
C GLY A 64 1.60 0.56 -4.35
N ASP A 65 2.80 1.10 -4.03
CA ASP A 65 3.10 2.54 -4.08
C ASP A 65 2.84 3.12 -5.47
N ASN A 66 3.38 2.47 -6.50
CA ASN A 66 3.18 2.89 -7.88
C ASN A 66 1.70 2.89 -8.28
N MET A 67 0.96 1.84 -7.90
CA MET A 67 -0.47 1.71 -8.18
C MET A 67 -1.25 2.86 -7.55
N ILE A 68 -1.00 3.16 -6.28
CA ILE A 68 -1.70 4.21 -5.55
C ILE A 68 -1.35 5.59 -6.10
N LEU A 69 -0.06 5.94 -6.15
CA LEU A 69 0.40 7.26 -6.56
C LEU A 69 -0.03 7.63 -7.98
N ARG A 70 0.15 6.70 -8.94
CA ARG A 70 -0.27 6.90 -10.33
C ARG A 70 -1.78 7.07 -10.47
N ASN A 71 -2.55 6.26 -9.74
CA ASN A 71 -4.01 6.35 -9.77
C ASN A 71 -4.52 7.62 -9.09
N CYS A 72 -3.90 8.07 -8.01
CA CYS A 72 -4.26 9.33 -7.36
C CYS A 72 -4.14 10.51 -8.33
N VAL A 73 -3.06 10.57 -9.11
CA VAL A 73 -2.88 11.62 -10.11
C VAL A 73 -3.85 11.44 -11.28
N LYS A 74 -3.90 10.24 -11.88
CA LYS A 74 -4.63 9.98 -13.12
C LYS A 74 -6.15 9.95 -12.94
N ASN A 75 -6.64 9.30 -11.87
CA ASN A 75 -8.05 8.97 -11.69
C ASN A 75 -8.73 9.85 -10.63
N LEU A 76 -8.03 10.24 -9.57
CA LEU A 76 -8.58 11.09 -8.53
C LEU A 76 -8.32 12.58 -8.78
N GLY A 77 -7.50 12.92 -9.77
CA GLY A 77 -7.21 14.31 -10.15
C GLY A 77 -6.38 15.05 -9.10
N ILE A 78 -5.50 14.33 -8.37
CA ILE A 78 -4.52 14.95 -7.47
C ILE A 78 -3.60 15.84 -8.29
N LYS A 79 -3.40 17.09 -7.84
CA LYS A 79 -2.54 18.10 -8.47
C LYS A 79 -1.37 18.51 -7.59
N HIS A 80 -1.41 18.16 -6.31
CA HIS A 80 -0.34 18.42 -5.36
C HIS A 80 -0.07 17.17 -4.55
N ILE A 81 1.19 16.73 -4.51
CA ILE A 81 1.65 15.67 -3.59
C ILE A 81 2.65 16.29 -2.62
N VAL A 82 2.41 16.04 -1.34
CA VAL A 82 3.33 16.39 -0.25
C VAL A 82 4.01 15.12 0.19
N SER A 83 5.33 15.07 0.15
CA SER A 83 6.13 13.87 0.47
C SER A 83 7.41 14.26 1.21
N SER A 84 8.30 13.33 1.46
CA SER A 84 9.63 13.60 2.01
C SER A 84 10.74 13.15 1.06
N LYS A 85 11.95 13.67 1.24
CA LYS A 85 13.11 13.24 0.45
C LYS A 85 13.71 11.91 0.95
N ILE A 86 13.27 11.46 2.12
CA ILE A 86 13.73 10.24 2.76
C ILE A 86 12.79 9.05 2.52
N GLU A 87 11.81 9.20 1.64
CA GLU A 87 10.94 8.10 1.21
C GLU A 87 11.72 7.02 0.46
N HIS A 88 11.18 5.81 0.46
CA HIS A 88 11.70 4.72 -0.38
C HIS A 88 11.64 5.11 -1.87
N HIS A 89 12.57 4.59 -2.68
CA HIS A 89 12.65 4.87 -4.12
C HIS A 89 11.36 4.53 -4.89
N ALA A 90 10.55 3.60 -4.41
CA ALA A 90 9.23 3.31 -4.97
C ALA A 90 8.31 4.54 -4.96
N VAL A 91 8.46 5.42 -3.96
CA VAL A 91 7.74 6.68 -3.85
C VAL A 91 8.48 7.77 -4.62
N THR A 92 9.75 8.08 -4.27
CA THR A 92 10.48 9.22 -4.83
C THR A 92 10.60 9.17 -6.36
N HIS A 93 11.02 8.03 -6.93
CA HIS A 93 11.14 7.89 -8.39
C HIS A 93 9.77 7.87 -9.09
N THR A 94 8.71 7.40 -8.41
CA THR A 94 7.35 7.51 -8.96
C THR A 94 6.89 8.96 -8.98
N LEU A 95 7.21 9.78 -7.98
CA LEU A 95 6.90 11.21 -7.97
C LEU A 95 7.65 11.95 -9.09
N ASP A 96 8.94 11.65 -9.29
CA ASP A 96 9.73 12.22 -10.40
C ASP A 96 9.11 11.88 -11.75
N TYR A 97 8.75 10.61 -11.95
CA TYR A 97 8.07 10.16 -13.17
C TYR A 97 6.74 10.88 -13.39
N LEU A 98 5.92 11.01 -12.36
CA LEU A 98 4.62 11.66 -12.45
C LEU A 98 4.73 13.16 -12.69
N SER A 99 5.71 13.84 -12.08
CA SER A 99 5.95 15.27 -12.32
C SER A 99 6.39 15.57 -13.74
N ALA A 100 7.15 14.65 -14.35
CA ALA A 100 7.57 14.78 -15.76
C ALA A 100 6.42 14.59 -16.76
N LEU A 101 5.39 13.81 -16.41
CA LEU A 101 4.26 13.51 -17.31
C LEU A 101 3.04 14.42 -17.10
N TYR A 102 2.86 14.93 -15.89
CA TYR A 102 1.68 15.69 -15.51
C TYR A 102 2.11 17.03 -14.92
N ASN A 103 1.27 18.04 -15.05
CA ASN A 103 1.48 19.31 -14.33
C ASN A 103 1.17 19.11 -12.82
N LEU A 104 2.06 18.40 -12.15
CA LEU A 104 1.94 17.96 -10.77
C LEU A 104 2.89 18.78 -9.89
N LYS A 105 2.33 19.46 -8.90
CA LYS A 105 3.13 20.11 -7.86
C LYS A 105 3.60 19.06 -6.85
N ILE A 106 4.90 19.02 -6.57
CA ILE A 106 5.45 18.22 -5.47
C ILE A 106 6.07 19.17 -4.45
N SER A 107 5.71 18.99 -3.18
CA SER A 107 6.33 19.67 -2.06
C SER A 107 6.97 18.64 -1.14
N TYR A 108 8.20 18.87 -0.75
CA TYR A 108 8.88 18.01 0.21
C TYR A 108 8.87 18.69 1.57
N VAL A 109 8.30 17.97 2.56
CA VAL A 109 8.34 18.38 3.98
C VAL A 109 9.79 18.37 4.44
N LYS A 110 10.17 19.35 5.26
CA LYS A 110 11.47 19.38 5.90
C LYS A 110 11.63 18.21 6.85
N THR A 111 12.86 17.75 6.98
CA THR A 111 13.27 16.84 8.05
C THR A 111 14.05 17.61 9.12
N LEU A 112 13.85 17.25 10.36
CA LEU A 112 14.63 17.75 11.49
C LEU A 112 16.05 17.13 11.50
N ASN A 113 16.91 17.61 12.39
CA ASN A 113 18.30 17.14 12.45
C ASN A 113 18.46 15.67 12.83
N ASP A 114 17.47 15.09 13.50
CA ASP A 114 17.37 13.68 13.87
C ASP A 114 16.73 12.81 12.79
N GLY A 115 16.29 13.42 11.68
CA GLY A 115 15.65 12.75 10.55
C GLY A 115 14.13 12.66 10.65
N ASP A 116 13.51 13.16 11.72
CA ASP A 116 12.06 13.17 11.85
C ASP A 116 11.41 14.19 10.91
N VAL A 117 10.16 13.94 10.54
CA VAL A 117 9.35 14.84 9.72
C VAL A 117 8.99 16.10 10.54
N ASP A 118 9.22 17.30 9.98
CA ASP A 118 8.75 18.54 10.57
C ASP A 118 7.23 18.72 10.33
N TYR A 119 6.42 18.34 11.32
CA TYR A 119 4.96 18.44 11.24
C TYR A 119 4.44 19.88 11.17
N THR A 120 5.21 20.86 11.66
CA THR A 120 4.86 22.28 11.50
C THR A 120 5.01 22.71 10.05
N ASP A 121 6.07 22.25 9.37
CA ASP A 121 6.26 22.49 7.94
C ASP A 121 5.19 21.76 7.11
N LEU A 122 4.83 20.51 7.47
CA LEU A 122 3.71 19.79 6.86
C LEU A 122 2.41 20.59 6.95
N GLU A 123 2.06 21.08 8.13
CA GLU A 123 0.86 21.87 8.33
C GLU A 123 0.89 23.17 7.53
N ASN A 124 2.02 23.86 7.48
CA ASN A 124 2.22 25.06 6.67
C ASN A 124 2.01 24.78 5.17
N ILE A 125 2.55 23.68 4.66
CA ILE A 125 2.36 23.29 3.25
C ILE A 125 0.89 23.01 2.96
N LEU A 126 0.20 22.26 3.83
CA LEU A 126 -1.21 21.90 3.65
C LEU A 126 -2.13 23.12 3.73
N SER A 127 -1.91 24.02 4.69
CA SER A 127 -2.73 25.24 4.87
C SER A 127 -2.65 26.19 3.68
N ASN A 128 -1.53 26.19 2.96
CA ASN A 128 -1.30 27.03 1.77
C ASN A 128 -1.65 26.32 0.47
N SER A 129 -2.04 25.04 0.50
CA SER A 129 -2.42 24.31 -0.72
C SER A 129 -3.84 24.66 -1.14
N LYS A 130 -3.99 25.07 -2.40
CA LYS A 130 -5.28 25.34 -3.05
C LYS A 130 -5.72 24.17 -3.95
N GLU A 131 -4.86 23.19 -4.11
CA GLU A 131 -5.07 22.06 -5.01
C GLU A 131 -5.57 20.82 -4.24
N LYS A 132 -6.19 19.90 -4.96
CA LYS A 132 -6.49 18.57 -4.41
C LYS A 132 -5.19 17.85 -4.08
N THR A 133 -4.97 17.59 -2.80
CA THR A 133 -3.67 17.19 -2.27
C THR A 133 -3.68 15.73 -1.79
N LEU A 134 -2.58 15.04 -2.02
CA LEU A 134 -2.21 13.77 -1.41
C LEU A 134 -0.97 14.00 -0.54
N VAL A 135 -1.01 13.56 0.70
CA VAL A 135 0.19 13.39 1.53
C VAL A 135 0.67 11.96 1.35
N SER A 136 1.95 11.77 1.08
CA SER A 136 2.61 10.46 0.95
C SER A 136 3.85 10.46 1.82
N LEU A 137 3.72 9.94 3.03
CA LEU A 137 4.78 9.86 4.04
C LEU A 137 4.83 8.46 4.63
N MET A 138 6.01 7.85 4.65
CA MET A 138 6.21 6.51 5.17
C MET A 138 6.06 6.46 6.69
N HIS A 139 5.60 5.32 7.19
CA HIS A 139 5.43 5.13 8.63
C HIS A 139 6.77 4.96 9.35
N ILE A 140 7.58 4.01 8.88
CA ILE A 140 8.92 3.74 9.45
C ILE A 140 9.95 3.84 8.33
N ASN A 141 10.97 4.64 8.54
CA ASN A 141 12.03 4.82 7.53
C ASN A 141 12.94 3.58 7.49
N ASN A 142 13.17 3.06 6.30
CA ASN A 142 13.97 1.86 6.08
C ASN A 142 15.48 2.04 6.27
N GLU A 143 15.98 3.26 6.25
CA GLU A 143 17.41 3.60 6.42
C GLU A 143 17.70 4.16 7.82
N LEU A 144 16.89 5.11 8.29
CA LEU A 144 17.09 5.82 9.53
C LEU A 144 16.41 5.13 10.73
N GLY A 145 15.32 4.40 10.49
CA GLY A 145 14.51 3.77 11.55
C GLY A 145 13.56 4.71 12.27
N ASN A 146 13.48 5.99 11.87
CA ASN A 146 12.53 6.95 12.42
C ASN A 146 11.08 6.51 12.21
N ILE A 147 10.23 6.76 13.22
CA ILE A 147 8.81 6.38 13.21
C ILE A 147 7.98 7.65 13.11
N SER A 148 7.27 7.84 12.01
CA SER A 148 6.38 8.99 11.81
C SER A 148 5.09 8.84 12.62
N ASP A 149 4.61 9.94 13.20
CA ASP A 149 3.30 9.99 13.87
C ASP A 149 2.18 10.02 12.82
N ILE A 150 1.77 8.84 12.36
CA ILE A 150 0.70 8.72 11.34
C ILE A 150 -0.66 9.18 11.85
N GLN A 151 -0.92 9.18 13.17
CA GLN A 151 -2.17 9.73 13.72
C GLN A 151 -2.19 11.25 13.57
N LEU A 152 -1.08 11.93 13.87
CA LEU A 152 -0.96 13.38 13.69
C LEU A 152 -1.05 13.74 12.20
N ILE A 153 -0.33 13.03 11.32
CA ILE A 153 -0.41 13.24 9.88
C ILE A 153 -1.87 13.07 9.38
N SER A 154 -2.55 11.99 9.80
CA SER A 154 -3.96 11.75 9.44
C SER A 154 -4.87 12.89 9.91
N LYS A 155 -4.69 13.40 11.13
CA LYS A 155 -5.45 14.56 11.64
C LYS A 155 -5.22 15.81 10.79
N LEU A 156 -3.96 16.09 10.42
CA LEU A 156 -3.63 17.20 9.53
C LEU A 156 -4.25 17.03 8.15
N CYS A 157 -4.15 15.83 7.56
CA CYS A 157 -4.78 15.54 6.28
C CYS A 157 -6.31 15.77 6.32
N LYS A 158 -6.98 15.28 7.35
CA LYS A 158 -8.43 15.51 7.55
C LYS A 158 -8.76 17.00 7.71
N LYS A 159 -7.97 17.73 8.49
CA LYS A 159 -8.16 19.18 8.71
C LYS A 159 -8.10 19.97 7.41
N TYR A 160 -7.20 19.61 6.50
CA TYR A 160 -6.97 20.32 5.23
C TYR A 160 -7.55 19.60 4.01
N ASN A 161 -8.44 18.62 4.21
CA ASN A 161 -9.10 17.85 3.13
C ASN A 161 -8.11 17.23 2.12
N ALA A 162 -6.98 16.76 2.61
CA ALA A 162 -5.99 16.00 1.86
C ALA A 162 -6.20 14.50 2.03
N LEU A 163 -5.90 13.70 0.99
CA LEU A 163 -5.80 12.25 1.10
C LEU A 163 -4.46 11.87 1.74
N PHE A 164 -4.43 10.70 2.41
CA PHE A 164 -3.23 10.21 3.06
C PHE A 164 -2.86 8.80 2.60
N HIS A 165 -1.68 8.69 2.01
CA HIS A 165 -0.97 7.47 1.68
C HIS A 165 0.26 7.30 2.57
N SER A 166 0.50 6.08 3.06
CA SER A 166 1.73 5.75 3.80
C SER A 166 2.34 4.46 3.28
N ASP A 167 3.63 4.47 2.96
CA ASP A 167 4.42 3.25 2.84
C ASP A 167 4.60 2.66 4.26
N THR A 168 3.94 1.53 4.52
CA THR A 168 3.96 0.83 5.80
C THR A 168 4.71 -0.49 5.73
N VAL A 169 5.53 -0.68 4.70
CA VAL A 169 6.31 -1.90 4.46
C VAL A 169 7.21 -2.28 5.62
N GLN A 170 7.71 -1.32 6.39
CA GLN A 170 8.57 -1.57 7.54
C GLN A 170 7.81 -1.72 8.87
N SER A 171 6.50 -1.50 8.91
CA SER A 171 5.71 -1.52 10.14
C SER A 171 4.70 -2.65 10.21
N ILE A 172 4.05 -3.00 9.10
CA ILE A 172 3.08 -4.12 9.06
C ILE A 172 3.77 -5.43 9.42
N GLY A 173 3.15 -6.18 10.33
CA GLY A 173 3.69 -7.44 10.87
C GLY A 173 4.74 -7.28 11.97
N HIS A 174 5.09 -6.03 12.34
CA HIS A 174 6.02 -5.71 13.43
C HIS A 174 5.35 -4.94 14.58
N TYR A 175 4.27 -4.22 14.28
CA TYR A 175 3.49 -3.43 15.22
C TYR A 175 2.02 -3.79 15.11
N ASP A 176 1.31 -3.75 16.23
CA ASP A 176 -0.14 -3.84 16.26
C ASP A 176 -0.71 -2.51 15.80
N LEU A 177 -1.31 -2.49 14.63
CA LEU A 177 -1.81 -1.29 13.97
C LEU A 177 -3.31 -1.45 13.67
N ASP A 178 -4.13 -0.58 14.23
CA ASP A 178 -5.54 -0.44 13.89
C ASP A 178 -5.70 0.63 12.79
N PHE A 179 -5.77 0.20 11.54
CA PHE A 179 -5.86 1.12 10.41
C PHE A 179 -7.22 1.82 10.30
N ASN A 180 -8.26 1.28 10.92
CA ASN A 180 -9.55 1.98 11.00
C ASN A 180 -9.44 3.23 11.89
N GLU A 181 -8.72 3.15 13.02
CA GLU A 181 -8.48 4.29 13.90
C GLU A 181 -7.46 5.27 13.31
N LEU A 182 -6.40 4.76 12.69
CA LEU A 182 -5.35 5.57 12.06
C LEU A 182 -5.88 6.45 10.92
N GLY A 183 -6.90 5.97 10.21
CA GLY A 183 -7.67 6.77 9.25
C GLY A 183 -6.90 7.16 7.99
N LEU A 184 -6.02 6.28 7.50
CA LEU A 184 -5.37 6.40 6.21
C LEU A 184 -6.37 6.14 5.08
N ASP A 185 -6.08 6.69 3.90
CA ASP A 185 -6.82 6.38 2.68
C ASP A 185 -6.15 5.26 1.89
N PHE A 186 -4.81 5.15 2.01
CA PHE A 186 -4.00 4.14 1.34
C PHE A 186 -2.79 3.75 2.19
N PHE A 187 -2.43 2.47 2.12
CA PHE A 187 -1.14 2.00 2.61
C PHE A 187 -0.70 0.73 1.88
N VAL A 188 0.57 0.34 2.02
CA VAL A 188 1.15 -0.80 1.32
C VAL A 188 1.94 -1.71 2.27
N ALA A 189 2.03 -2.99 1.91
CA ALA A 189 2.80 -3.98 2.63
C ALA A 189 3.57 -4.89 1.66
N SER A 190 4.63 -5.53 2.16
CA SER A 190 5.42 -6.48 1.41
C SER A 190 5.82 -7.66 2.29
N ALA A 191 5.39 -8.87 1.92
CA ALA A 191 5.50 -10.07 2.77
C ALA A 191 6.95 -10.38 3.19
N HIS A 192 7.94 -10.12 2.33
CA HIS A 192 9.34 -10.39 2.65
C HIS A 192 9.92 -9.51 3.78
N LYS A 193 9.17 -8.56 4.30
CA LYS A 193 9.56 -7.72 5.44
C LYS A 193 9.02 -8.27 6.77
N PHE A 194 8.03 -9.17 6.72
CA PHE A 194 7.45 -9.82 7.90
C PHE A 194 7.42 -11.36 7.75
N HIS A 195 8.55 -11.92 7.34
CA HIS A 195 8.83 -13.36 7.28
C HIS A 195 8.07 -14.16 6.22
N GLY A 196 7.42 -13.48 5.27
CA GLY A 196 6.80 -14.09 4.09
C GLY A 196 7.76 -14.15 2.88
N PRO A 197 7.28 -14.68 1.74
CA PRO A 197 8.06 -14.78 0.52
C PRO A 197 8.23 -13.42 -0.17
N LYS A 198 9.24 -13.32 -1.04
CA LYS A 198 9.35 -12.24 -2.02
C LYS A 198 8.29 -12.41 -3.12
N GLY A 199 7.96 -11.32 -3.79
CA GLY A 199 7.05 -11.37 -4.95
C GLY A 199 5.56 -11.33 -4.58
N VAL A 200 5.22 -11.05 -3.33
CA VAL A 200 3.86 -10.81 -2.87
C VAL A 200 3.82 -9.69 -1.81
N GLY A 201 2.74 -8.96 -1.83
CA GLY A 201 2.39 -7.92 -0.89
C GLY A 201 0.93 -7.54 -1.07
N PHE A 202 0.51 -6.47 -0.45
CA PHE A 202 -0.83 -5.95 -0.66
C PHE A 202 -0.86 -4.43 -0.51
N ALA A 203 -1.87 -3.84 -1.10
CA ALA A 203 -2.26 -2.45 -0.89
C ALA A 203 -3.61 -2.40 -0.21
N PHE A 204 -3.77 -1.48 0.72
CA PHE A 204 -5.06 -1.06 1.23
C PHE A 204 -5.56 0.13 0.41
N ILE A 205 -6.79 0.05 -0.05
CA ILE A 205 -7.48 1.11 -0.76
C ILE A 205 -8.82 1.33 -0.08
N LYS A 206 -8.96 2.45 0.59
CA LYS A 206 -10.16 2.80 1.34
C LYS A 206 -11.42 2.71 0.48
N LYS A 207 -12.45 2.10 1.02
CA LYS A 207 -13.73 1.91 0.36
C LYS A 207 -14.27 3.22 -0.24
N ASN A 208 -14.90 3.09 -1.39
CA ASN A 208 -15.44 4.20 -2.18
C ASN A 208 -14.38 5.10 -2.87
N THR A 209 -13.11 4.76 -2.80
CA THR A 209 -12.08 5.43 -3.59
C THR A 209 -12.10 4.89 -5.02
N ARG A 210 -12.33 5.77 -5.99
CA ARG A 210 -12.47 5.40 -7.41
C ARG A 210 -11.09 5.35 -8.11
N LEU A 211 -10.24 4.42 -7.71
CA LEU A 211 -9.02 4.13 -8.46
C LEU A 211 -9.36 3.33 -9.73
N GLY A 212 -8.60 3.53 -10.79
CA GLY A 212 -8.69 2.73 -12.01
C GLY A 212 -7.81 1.48 -11.95
N SER A 213 -7.90 0.65 -12.99
CA SER A 213 -6.99 -0.48 -13.15
C SER A 213 -5.54 -0.01 -13.29
N TYR A 214 -4.64 -0.63 -12.55
CA TYR A 214 -3.20 -0.38 -12.66
C TYR A 214 -2.55 -1.28 -13.74
N ILE A 215 -2.83 -2.58 -13.66
CA ILE A 215 -2.47 -3.55 -14.69
C ILE A 215 -3.75 -3.95 -15.40
N THR A 216 -3.84 -3.66 -16.70
CA THR A 216 -5.02 -3.97 -17.50
C THR A 216 -5.06 -5.44 -17.89
N GLY A 217 -6.26 -6.05 -17.94
CA GLY A 217 -6.46 -7.46 -18.28
C GLY A 217 -7.78 -8.00 -17.73
N GLY A 218 -7.74 -9.15 -17.07
CA GLY A 218 -8.91 -9.75 -16.42
C GLY A 218 -9.38 -8.99 -15.17
N MET A 219 -10.44 -9.51 -14.55
CA MET A 219 -11.09 -8.88 -13.39
C MET A 219 -10.50 -9.33 -12.04
N GLN A 220 -9.27 -9.88 -12.05
CA GLN A 220 -8.57 -10.22 -10.81
C GLN A 220 -8.42 -8.97 -9.94
N GLU A 221 -8.27 -9.18 -8.65
CA GLU A 221 -8.18 -8.11 -7.67
C GLU A 221 -9.25 -7.01 -7.90
N LYS A 222 -10.47 -7.43 -8.17
CA LYS A 222 -11.64 -6.53 -8.37
C LYS A 222 -11.44 -5.53 -9.53
N GLY A 223 -10.59 -5.88 -10.50
CA GLY A 223 -10.25 -5.02 -11.63
C GLY A 223 -9.18 -3.96 -11.35
N PHE A 224 -8.66 -3.86 -10.13
CA PHE A 224 -7.55 -2.96 -9.82
C PHE A 224 -6.22 -3.46 -10.37
N ARG A 225 -6.04 -4.79 -10.34
CA ARG A 225 -4.78 -5.41 -10.74
C ARG A 225 -5.06 -6.76 -11.42
N ALA A 226 -4.97 -6.77 -12.73
CA ALA A 226 -5.15 -7.99 -13.53
C ALA A 226 -3.94 -8.93 -13.44
N GLY A 227 -4.14 -10.17 -13.85
CA GLY A 227 -3.16 -11.25 -13.82
C GLY A 227 -3.51 -12.30 -12.77
N THR A 228 -3.29 -13.56 -13.10
CA THR A 228 -3.59 -14.70 -12.22
C THR A 228 -2.89 -14.51 -10.87
N GLU A 229 -3.64 -14.68 -9.80
CA GLU A 229 -3.16 -14.50 -8.44
C GLU A 229 -2.14 -15.61 -8.08
N SER A 230 -1.08 -15.21 -7.38
CA SER A 230 -0.05 -16.13 -6.87
C SER A 230 -0.55 -16.83 -5.60
N VAL A 231 -1.44 -17.81 -5.76
CA VAL A 231 -2.19 -18.45 -4.67
C VAL A 231 -1.27 -18.91 -3.54
N HIS A 232 -0.19 -19.59 -3.88
CA HIS A 232 0.79 -20.15 -2.93
C HIS A 232 1.59 -19.10 -2.17
N ASN A 233 1.78 -17.89 -2.73
CA ASN A 233 2.48 -16.80 -2.03
C ASN A 233 1.51 -15.94 -1.21
N ILE A 234 0.22 -15.95 -1.55
CA ILE A 234 -0.82 -15.21 -0.85
C ILE A 234 -1.25 -15.94 0.43
N TYR A 235 -1.24 -17.29 0.39
CA TYR A 235 -1.57 -18.14 1.52
C TYR A 235 -0.54 -18.04 2.62
#